data_c0b056c99c2fe0aff1ff5eb71ca4b520
#
_entry.id   c0b056c99c2fe0aff1ff5eb71ca4b520
#
_cell.length_a   1.000
_cell.length_b   1.000
_cell.length_c   1.000
_cell.angle_alpha   90.00
_cell.angle_beta   90.00
_cell.angle_gamma   90.00
#
_symmetry.space_group_name_H-M   'P 1'
#
loop_
_entity.id
_entity.type
_entity.pdbx_description
1 polymer ?
#
loop_
_entity_poly.entity_id
_entity_poly.type
_entity_poly.pdbx_seq_one_letter_code
_entity_poly.pdbx_strand_id
1 'polypeptide(L)'
;KTYLALVQGQWPANKKVIDQPLHKYLLADGERRVKIVAKDDPDGMRAITLVKVAKTTPDSTLLEVTIKTGRTHQIRVHLASNGHPIAGDDKYGDFEWNKQLAKQGLKRMFLHAWRLQFAHPASGETQTLVCEMPANLLELCVAF
;
A
#
# COMPACT_ATOMS: atom_id res chain seq x y z
N LYS A 1 5.17 -10.43 -3.96
CA LYS A 1 5.76 -9.09 -3.88
C LYS A 1 5.50 -8.48 -2.51
N THR A 2 6.52 -7.89 -1.93
CA THR A 2 6.43 -7.19 -0.65
C THR A 2 6.76 -5.72 -0.85
N TYR A 3 5.93 -4.86 -0.30
CA TYR A 3 6.05 -3.41 -0.39
C TYR A 3 6.25 -2.82 0.99
N LEU A 4 6.87 -1.66 1.05
CA LEU A 4 6.87 -0.80 2.23
C LEU A 4 5.91 0.36 1.98
N ALA A 5 5.01 0.60 2.92
CA ALA A 5 4.03 1.67 2.82
C ALA A 5 3.96 2.43 4.14
N LEU A 6 4.05 3.75 4.08
CA LEU A 6 3.80 4.61 5.25
C LEU A 6 2.34 5.06 5.20
N VAL A 7 1.59 4.74 6.24
CA VAL A 7 0.15 5.07 6.31
C VAL A 7 -0.13 5.99 7.48
N GLN A 8 -1.23 6.74 7.37
CA GLN A 8 -1.70 7.64 8.41
C GLN A 8 -2.25 6.86 9.61
N GLY A 9 -1.93 7.33 10.81
CA GLY A 9 -2.46 6.78 12.03
C GLY A 9 -1.79 5.50 12.49
N GLN A 10 -2.37 4.91 13.53
CA GLN A 10 -1.84 3.70 14.17
C GLN A 10 -2.57 2.48 13.62
N TRP A 11 -1.87 1.66 12.83
CA TRP A 11 -2.45 0.43 12.29
C TRP A 11 -2.64 -0.59 13.42
N PRO A 12 -3.84 -1.22 13.53
CA PRO A 12 -4.06 -2.26 14.53
C PRO A 12 -3.15 -3.47 14.30
N ALA A 13 -2.34 -3.83 15.28
CA ALA A 13 -1.34 -4.90 15.14
C ALA A 13 -1.98 -6.27 14.87
N ASN A 14 -3.23 -6.47 15.25
CA ASN A 14 -3.97 -7.72 15.02
C ASN A 14 -4.63 -7.80 13.64
N LYS A 15 -4.61 -6.72 12.85
CA LYS A 15 -5.20 -6.69 11.51
C LYS A 15 -4.12 -7.06 10.49
N LYS A 16 -4.01 -8.35 10.18
CA LYS A 16 -2.93 -8.90 9.35
C LYS A 16 -3.37 -9.27 7.93
N VAL A 17 -4.66 -9.33 7.67
CA VAL A 17 -5.21 -9.74 6.38
C VAL A 17 -6.36 -8.83 5.99
N ILE A 18 -6.31 -8.34 4.75
CA ILE A 18 -7.44 -7.65 4.13
C ILE A 18 -7.88 -8.52 2.96
N ASP A 19 -9.07 -9.10 3.05
CA ASP A 19 -9.67 -9.93 2.02
C ASP A 19 -10.99 -9.28 1.60
N GLN A 20 -10.88 -8.29 0.72
CA GLN A 20 -12.03 -7.48 0.29
C GLN A 20 -11.96 -7.31 -1.23
N PRO A 21 -13.02 -7.72 -1.97
CA PRO A 21 -13.03 -7.63 -3.43
C PRO A 21 -12.99 -6.20 -3.92
N LEU A 22 -12.38 -6.01 -5.09
CA LEU A 22 -12.21 -4.70 -5.71
C LEU A 22 -12.94 -4.64 -7.04
N HIS A 23 -13.46 -3.46 -7.38
CA HIS A 23 -14.07 -3.18 -8.67
C HIS A 23 -13.49 -1.89 -9.25
N LYS A 24 -13.03 -1.96 -10.50
CA LYS A 24 -12.54 -0.80 -11.25
C LYS A 24 -13.71 -0.07 -11.88
N TYR A 25 -13.67 1.26 -11.86
CA TYR A 25 -14.63 2.11 -12.52
C TYR A 25 -13.94 3.35 -13.10
N LEU A 26 -14.61 4.04 -14.01
CA LEU A 26 -14.09 5.25 -14.64
C LEU A 26 -14.84 6.46 -14.09
N LEU A 27 -14.09 7.53 -13.81
CA LEU A 27 -14.66 8.83 -13.54
C LEU A 27 -15.13 9.47 -14.86
N ALA A 28 -15.90 10.56 -14.76
CA ALA A 28 -16.44 11.27 -15.92
C ALA A 28 -15.34 11.74 -16.89
N ASP A 29 -14.14 12.03 -16.39
CA ASP A 29 -12.96 12.42 -17.18
C ASP A 29 -12.17 11.23 -17.76
N GLY A 30 -12.61 10.00 -17.54
CA GLY A 30 -11.92 8.80 -17.98
C GLY A 30 -10.84 8.30 -17.04
N GLU A 31 -10.62 8.95 -15.90
CA GLU A 31 -9.65 8.50 -14.92
C GLU A 31 -10.09 7.21 -14.25
N ARG A 32 -9.15 6.27 -14.11
CA ARG A 32 -9.44 4.97 -13.47
C ARG A 32 -9.41 5.10 -11.96
N ARG A 33 -10.43 4.52 -11.32
CA ARG A 33 -10.53 4.41 -9.87
C ARG A 33 -10.92 3.00 -9.49
N VAL A 34 -10.71 2.66 -8.22
CA VAL A 34 -11.03 1.33 -7.68
C VAL A 34 -11.73 1.52 -6.33
N LYS A 35 -12.69 0.67 -6.04
CA LYS A 35 -13.41 0.68 -4.76
C LYS A 35 -13.60 -0.73 -4.23
N ILE A 36 -13.76 -0.85 -2.93
CA ILE A 36 -14.16 -2.11 -2.30
C ILE A 36 -15.65 -2.34 -2.55
N VAL A 37 -16.00 -3.58 -2.87
CA VAL A 37 -17.37 -4.00 -3.07
C VAL A 37 -17.68 -5.19 -2.16
N ALA A 38 -18.96 -5.58 -2.08
CA ALA A 38 -19.38 -6.72 -1.29
C ALA A 38 -18.83 -8.03 -1.86
N LYS A 39 -18.66 -9.03 -1.00
CA LYS A 39 -18.09 -10.34 -1.42
C LYS A 39 -18.95 -11.07 -2.45
N ASP A 40 -20.24 -10.79 -2.48
CA ASP A 40 -21.18 -11.38 -3.42
C ASP A 40 -21.43 -10.51 -4.66
N ASP A 41 -20.72 -9.39 -4.80
CA ASP A 41 -20.85 -8.53 -5.98
C ASP A 41 -20.28 -9.25 -7.20
N PRO A 42 -21.09 -9.44 -8.28
CA PRO A 42 -20.63 -10.17 -9.47
C PRO A 42 -19.51 -9.46 -10.23
N ASP A 43 -19.34 -8.14 -10.03
CA ASP A 43 -18.29 -7.35 -10.67
C ASP A 43 -17.04 -7.25 -9.79
N GLY A 44 -17.06 -7.80 -8.59
CA GLY A 44 -15.93 -7.77 -7.68
C GLY A 44 -14.86 -8.76 -8.07
N MET A 45 -13.60 -8.31 -8.01
CA MET A 45 -12.42 -9.15 -8.22
C MET A 45 -11.78 -9.43 -6.88
N ARG A 46 -11.60 -10.71 -6.54
CA ARG A 46 -10.98 -11.09 -5.26
C ARG A 46 -9.61 -10.43 -5.11
N ALA A 47 -9.37 -9.82 -3.96
CA ALA A 47 -8.11 -9.14 -3.67
C ALA A 47 -7.70 -9.40 -2.21
N ILE A 48 -6.50 -9.95 -2.03
CA ILE A 48 -5.97 -10.30 -0.72
C ILE A 48 -4.66 -9.57 -0.49
N THR A 49 -4.61 -8.81 0.60
CA THR A 49 -3.43 -8.06 1.03
C THR A 49 -3.05 -8.50 2.44
N LEU A 50 -1.79 -8.86 2.64
CA LEU A 50 -1.24 -9.21 3.95
C LEU A 50 -0.46 -8.02 4.49
N VAL A 51 -0.65 -7.70 5.77
CA VAL A 51 -0.07 -6.52 6.39
C VAL A 51 0.68 -6.91 7.65
N LYS A 52 1.89 -6.35 7.80
CA LYS A 52 2.71 -6.49 9.01
C LYS A 52 3.25 -5.12 9.40
N VAL A 53 3.13 -4.75 10.67
CA VAL A 53 3.69 -3.50 11.17
C VAL A 53 5.20 -3.62 11.26
N ALA A 54 5.92 -2.71 10.58
CA ALA A 54 7.38 -2.66 10.62
C ALA A 54 7.87 -1.62 11.63
N LYS A 55 7.22 -0.46 11.69
CA LYS A 55 7.58 0.62 12.62
C LYS A 55 6.34 1.47 12.91
N THR A 56 6.17 1.87 14.16
CA THR A 56 5.09 2.75 14.58
C THR A 56 5.66 4.10 15.00
N THR A 57 5.02 5.18 14.56
CA THR A 57 5.31 6.55 14.99
C THR A 57 4.04 7.16 15.58
N PRO A 58 4.08 8.33 16.25
CA PRO A 58 2.88 8.91 16.84
C PRO A 58 1.73 9.14 15.86
N ASP A 59 2.03 9.49 14.60
CA ASP A 59 1.02 9.89 13.61
C ASP A 59 0.90 8.94 12.44
N SER A 60 1.74 7.91 12.35
CA SER A 60 1.81 7.05 11.19
C SER A 60 2.33 5.66 11.53
N THR A 61 2.23 4.76 10.57
CA THR A 61 2.74 3.39 10.69
C THR A 61 3.43 3.00 9.39
N LEU A 62 4.65 2.47 9.51
CA LEU A 62 5.34 1.85 8.38
C LEU A 62 4.92 0.39 8.33
N LEU A 63 4.36 -0.02 7.20
CA LEU A 63 3.83 -1.36 6.99
C LEU A 63 4.67 -2.13 5.98
N GLU A 64 4.87 -3.41 6.24
CA GLU A 64 5.29 -4.40 5.25
C GLU A 64 4.01 -5.01 4.66
N VAL A 65 3.83 -4.87 3.36
CA VAL A 65 2.59 -5.27 2.69
C VAL A 65 2.92 -6.31 1.63
N THR A 66 2.31 -7.48 1.73
CA THR A 66 2.47 -8.57 0.76
C THR A 66 1.16 -8.81 0.05
N ILE A 67 1.17 -8.84 -1.28
CA ILE A 67 -0.03 -9.08 -2.08
C ILE A 67 -0.05 -10.51 -2.60
N LYS A 68 -1.19 -11.17 -2.46
CA LYS A 68 -1.46 -12.51 -3.04
C LYS A 68 -2.15 -12.41 -4.39
N THR A 69 -2.74 -11.26 -4.68
CA THR A 69 -3.36 -10.91 -5.95
C THR A 69 -2.78 -9.57 -6.39
N GLY A 70 -2.83 -9.24 -7.68
CA GLY A 70 -2.24 -8.00 -8.20
C GLY A 70 -3.27 -7.09 -8.86
N ARG A 71 -4.36 -6.77 -8.19
CA ARG A 71 -5.41 -5.91 -8.75
C ARG A 71 -4.96 -4.45 -8.79
N THR A 72 -5.51 -3.72 -9.74
CA THR A 72 -5.21 -2.28 -9.92
C THR A 72 -5.43 -1.53 -8.60
N HIS A 73 -4.48 -0.71 -8.21
CA HIS A 73 -4.50 0.10 -6.98
C HIS A 73 -4.84 -0.69 -5.69
N GLN A 74 -4.63 -2.00 -5.69
CA GLN A 74 -5.06 -2.88 -4.60
C GLN A 74 -4.62 -2.40 -3.22
N ILE A 75 -3.33 -2.20 -3.02
CA ILE A 75 -2.78 -1.78 -1.72
C ILE A 75 -3.34 -0.42 -1.31
N ARG A 76 -3.37 0.53 -2.23
CA ARG A 76 -3.84 1.89 -1.99
C ARG A 76 -5.27 1.92 -1.48
N VAL A 77 -6.16 1.21 -2.17
CA VAL A 77 -7.59 1.16 -1.84
C VAL A 77 -7.83 0.38 -0.55
N HIS A 78 -7.17 -0.78 -0.39
CA HIS A 78 -7.32 -1.58 0.83
C HIS A 78 -6.93 -0.78 2.08
N LEU A 79 -5.78 -0.10 2.05
CA LEU A 79 -5.32 0.66 3.21
C LEU A 79 -6.19 1.89 3.47
N ALA A 80 -6.52 2.65 2.44
CA ALA A 80 -7.37 3.84 2.58
C ALA A 80 -8.77 3.50 3.08
N SER A 81 -9.38 2.45 2.55
CA SER A 81 -10.73 2.02 2.94
C SER A 81 -10.80 1.47 4.36
N ASN A 82 -9.66 1.06 4.91
CA ASN A 82 -9.56 0.63 6.30
C ASN A 82 -9.15 1.78 7.24
N GLY A 83 -9.19 3.02 6.76
CA GLY A 83 -8.96 4.21 7.57
C GLY A 83 -7.50 4.67 7.68
N HIS A 84 -6.59 4.08 6.89
CA HIS A 84 -5.16 4.36 6.96
C HIS A 84 -4.58 4.61 5.57
N PRO A 85 -4.89 5.77 4.95
CA PRO A 85 -4.39 6.07 3.60
C PRO A 85 -2.86 6.20 3.58
N ILE A 86 -2.28 5.90 2.41
CA ILE A 86 -0.84 5.98 2.20
C ILE A 86 -0.41 7.45 2.12
N ALA A 87 0.71 7.77 2.76
CA ALA A 87 1.32 9.09 2.70
C ALA A 87 1.63 9.47 1.25
N GLY A 88 1.17 10.64 0.82
CA GLY A 88 1.40 11.15 -0.53
C GLY A 88 0.53 10.55 -1.62
N ASP A 89 -0.46 9.73 -1.28
CA ASP A 89 -1.40 9.19 -2.27
C ASP A 89 -2.35 10.30 -2.74
N ASP A 90 -2.26 10.66 -4.01
CA ASP A 90 -3.01 11.76 -4.61
C ASP A 90 -4.43 11.39 -5.06
N LYS A 91 -4.82 10.12 -4.92
CA LYS A 91 -6.15 9.65 -5.33
C LYS A 91 -7.00 9.17 -4.16
N TYR A 92 -6.42 8.35 -3.28
CA TYR A 92 -7.13 7.73 -2.16
C TYR A 92 -6.65 8.25 -0.80
N GLY A 93 -5.70 9.17 -0.79
CA GLY A 93 -5.05 9.63 0.42
C GLY A 93 -5.79 10.75 1.16
N ASP A 94 -5.20 11.17 2.26
CA ASP A 94 -5.61 12.36 3.02
C ASP A 94 -4.84 13.56 2.47
N PHE A 95 -5.51 14.43 1.74
CA PHE A 95 -4.88 15.54 1.03
C PHE A 95 -4.32 16.61 1.98
N GLU A 96 -4.92 16.82 3.14
CA GLU A 96 -4.39 17.76 4.13
C GLU A 96 -3.08 17.23 4.74
N TRP A 97 -3.05 15.95 5.09
CA TRP A 97 -1.83 15.32 5.57
C TRP A 97 -0.75 15.31 4.49
N ASN A 98 -1.13 15.05 3.23
CA ASN A 98 -0.20 15.07 2.10
C ASN A 98 0.45 16.44 1.93
N LYS A 99 -0.28 17.54 2.14
CA LYS A 99 0.28 18.89 2.09
C LYS A 99 1.34 19.11 3.17
N GLN A 100 1.08 18.63 4.38
CA GLN A 100 2.02 18.72 5.48
C GLN A 100 3.29 17.91 5.19
N LEU A 101 3.14 16.70 4.66
CA LEU A 101 4.26 15.84 4.31
C LEU A 101 5.09 16.43 3.15
N ALA A 102 4.45 17.09 2.20
CA ALA A 102 5.16 17.75 1.11
C ALA A 102 6.10 18.85 1.62
N LYS A 103 5.71 19.57 2.68
CA LYS A 103 6.57 20.54 3.35
C LYS A 103 7.77 19.90 4.02
N GLN A 104 7.67 18.62 4.38
CA GLN A 104 8.75 17.85 4.99
C GLN A 104 9.59 17.09 3.97
N GLY A 105 9.29 17.24 2.67
CA GLY A 105 10.08 16.65 1.59
C GLY A 105 9.46 15.48 0.87
N LEU A 106 8.26 15.03 1.24
CA LEU A 106 7.61 13.93 0.54
C LEU A 106 6.95 14.44 -0.74
N LYS A 107 7.58 14.15 -1.87
CA LYS A 107 7.12 14.57 -3.21
C LYS A 107 6.46 13.44 -4.00
N ARG A 108 6.34 12.24 -3.44
CA ARG A 108 5.75 11.07 -4.08
C ARG A 108 5.01 10.23 -3.05
N MET A 109 4.16 9.32 -3.54
CA MET A 109 3.49 8.34 -2.69
C MET A 109 4.50 7.41 -2.00
N PHE A 110 4.35 7.22 -0.70
CA PHE A 110 5.24 6.34 0.07
C PHE A 110 4.80 4.89 -0.06
N LEU A 111 4.96 4.35 -1.25
CA LEU A 111 4.75 2.94 -1.54
C LEU A 111 5.93 2.46 -2.37
N HIS A 112 6.75 1.61 -1.77
CA HIS A 112 8.01 1.15 -2.37
C HIS A 112 8.00 -0.37 -2.50
N ALA A 113 8.20 -0.87 -3.72
CA ALA A 113 8.38 -2.29 -3.97
C ALA A 113 9.74 -2.70 -3.41
N TRP A 114 9.72 -3.39 -2.27
CA TRP A 114 10.91 -3.64 -1.47
C TRP A 114 11.49 -5.02 -1.70
N ARG A 115 10.67 -6.05 -1.78
CA ARG A 115 11.14 -7.42 -1.90
C ARG A 115 10.29 -8.22 -2.85
N LEU A 116 10.95 -8.99 -3.73
CA LEU A 116 10.31 -9.93 -4.65
C LEU A 116 10.92 -11.31 -4.42
N GLN A 117 10.08 -12.30 -4.18
CA GLN A 117 10.48 -13.71 -4.12
C GLN A 117 9.89 -14.46 -5.30
N PHE A 118 10.69 -15.27 -5.96
CA PHE A 118 10.25 -16.06 -7.11
C PHE A 118 11.07 -17.36 -7.21
N ALA A 119 10.49 -18.38 -7.84
CA ALA A 119 11.20 -19.62 -8.12
C ALA A 119 12.09 -19.42 -9.35
N HIS A 120 13.36 -19.84 -9.24
CA HIS A 120 14.28 -19.80 -10.38
C HIS A 120 13.78 -20.77 -11.46
N PRO A 121 13.64 -20.33 -12.72
CA PRO A 121 13.02 -21.16 -13.76
C PRO A 121 13.81 -22.45 -14.08
N ALA A 122 15.13 -22.46 -13.87
CA ALA A 122 15.95 -23.65 -14.16
C ALA A 122 16.09 -24.59 -12.99
N SER A 123 16.23 -24.07 -11.76
CA SER A 123 16.53 -24.89 -10.56
C SER A 123 15.34 -25.08 -9.63
N GLY A 124 14.30 -24.28 -9.75
CA GLY A 124 13.17 -24.27 -8.82
C GLY A 124 13.48 -23.65 -7.46
N GLU A 125 14.72 -23.21 -7.22
CA GLU A 125 15.10 -22.57 -5.96
C GLU A 125 14.44 -21.20 -5.82
N THR A 126 14.05 -20.86 -4.59
CA THR A 126 13.49 -19.54 -4.28
C THR A 126 14.58 -18.48 -4.38
N GLN A 127 14.35 -17.48 -5.21
CA GLN A 127 15.21 -16.30 -5.34
C GLN A 127 14.55 -15.12 -4.65
N THR A 128 15.36 -14.28 -4.01
CA THR A 128 14.87 -13.07 -3.35
C THR A 128 15.62 -11.87 -3.88
N LEU A 129 14.88 -10.89 -4.44
CA LEU A 129 15.41 -9.59 -4.80
C LEU A 129 14.94 -8.56 -3.79
N VAL A 130 15.88 -7.79 -3.24
CA VAL A 130 15.59 -6.72 -2.28
C VAL A 130 16.01 -5.39 -2.90
N CYS A 131 15.08 -4.44 -2.93
CA CYS A 131 15.32 -3.08 -3.39
C CYS A 131 15.42 -2.16 -2.18
N GLU A 132 16.60 -1.57 -1.96
CA GLU A 132 16.79 -0.61 -0.86
C GLU A 132 15.80 0.55 -0.99
N MET A 133 15.30 1.03 0.15
CA MET A 133 14.40 2.17 0.17
C MET A 133 15.15 3.44 -0.25
N PRO A 134 14.61 4.26 -1.18
CA PRO A 134 15.26 5.51 -1.56
C PRO A 134 15.53 6.41 -0.36
N ALA A 135 16.62 7.17 -0.40
CA ALA A 135 17.07 8.00 0.72
C ALA A 135 16.00 9.00 1.18
N ASN A 136 15.25 9.59 0.24
CA ASN A 136 14.19 10.55 0.58
C ASN A 136 13.04 9.92 1.38
N LEU A 137 12.73 8.64 1.15
CA LEU A 137 11.74 7.93 1.92
C LEU A 137 12.29 7.46 3.27
N LEU A 138 13.56 7.03 3.28
CA LEU A 138 14.23 6.60 4.50
C LEU A 138 14.35 7.74 5.52
N GLU A 139 14.68 8.94 5.05
CA GLU A 139 14.75 10.13 5.90
C GLU A 139 13.42 10.46 6.56
N LEU A 140 12.30 10.29 5.84
CA LEU A 140 10.96 10.48 6.39
C LEU A 140 10.68 9.48 7.51
N CYS A 141 11.09 8.23 7.37
CA CYS A 141 10.91 7.21 8.41
C CYS A 141 11.70 7.54 9.68
N VAL A 142 12.84 8.21 9.55
CA VAL A 142 13.67 8.62 10.70
C VAL A 142 13.09 9.87 11.37
N ALA A 143 12.47 10.76 10.59
CA ALA A 143 11.93 12.04 11.07
C ALA A 143 10.66 11.90 11.92
N PHE A 144 9.98 10.76 11.84
CA PHE A 144 8.73 10.50 12.59
C PHE A 144 8.97 9.83 13.93
#